data_ab21b2016f50041ee52795cae49a96e5
#
_entry.id   ab21b2016f50041ee52795cae49a96e5
#
_cell.length_a   1.000
_cell.length_b   1.000
_cell.length_c   1.000
_cell.angle_alpha   90.00
_cell.angle_beta   90.00
_cell.angle_gamma   90.00
#
_symmetry.space_group_name_H-M   'P 1'
#
loop_
_entity.id
_entity.type
_entity.pdbx_description
1 polymer ?
#
loop_
_entity_poly.entity_id
_entity_poly.type
_entity_poly.pdbx_seq_one_letter_code
_entity_poly.pdbx_strand_id
1 'polypeptide(L)'
;MKLLSYQRDEREQLGVLIDGFVYDMEVLHPELPSSMNLFLNYWDDFFPMARAAEKLVQEGGHFTKHGTPLAQVSLLAPIPYPSSCRDGYAFRQHVAAARRNRKVEMIPQFDEYPIFYFTNHHSIQGPGPIRCMPDHFEKLDFELEAAIVIGRPGRNIRAAEADQHIAGLMIMNDMSARTLQMEEMLLNLGPAKGKDFSTVIGPWLVTLDELEPFEIAAKPGHTGKNWNLEMRCSVNGQLVSQGNLGDMDWTFAEIIERASYGVDLYPGDVIGSGTVGTGCFLELNGTGKLQDPAYQEQWLQPGDSVEMTIDALGTLSNQIVKEETDWSILRQKKNQPR
;
A
#
# COMPACT_ATOMS: atom_id res chain seq x y z
N MET A 1 11.63 -8.51 11.03
CA MET A 1 12.53 -7.39 10.59
C MET A 1 11.71 -6.25 9.97
N LYS A 2 12.23 -5.02 10.05
CA LYS A 2 11.68 -3.85 9.34
C LYS A 2 12.70 -3.42 8.29
N LEU A 3 12.48 -3.82 7.04
CA LEU A 3 13.35 -3.55 5.90
C LEU A 3 12.95 -2.25 5.24
N LEU A 4 13.90 -1.40 4.87
CA LEU A 4 13.62 -0.11 4.25
C LEU A 4 14.62 0.22 3.15
N SER A 5 14.13 0.91 2.13
CA SER A 5 14.97 1.57 1.15
C SER A 5 15.07 3.07 1.49
N TYR A 6 16.25 3.63 1.36
CA TYR A 6 16.50 5.03 1.65
C TYR A 6 17.60 5.61 0.76
N GLN A 7 17.66 6.91 0.69
CA GLN A 7 18.64 7.60 -0.12
C GLN A 7 19.88 8.01 0.70
N ARG A 8 21.05 7.66 0.20
CA ARG A 8 22.35 8.12 0.69
C ARG A 8 23.24 8.48 -0.50
N ASP A 9 23.82 9.69 -0.48
CA ASP A 9 24.74 10.15 -1.53
C ASP A 9 24.22 9.91 -2.97
N GLU A 10 22.94 10.27 -3.18
CA GLU A 10 22.20 10.09 -4.45
C GLU A 10 22.02 8.61 -4.88
N ARG A 11 22.26 7.65 -4.01
CA ARG A 11 22.07 6.22 -4.25
C ARG A 11 21.00 5.64 -3.35
N GLU A 12 20.28 4.67 -3.89
CA GLU A 12 19.42 3.81 -3.10
C GLU A 12 20.27 2.92 -2.20
N GLN A 13 19.84 2.75 -0.96
CA GLN A 13 20.43 1.84 0.01
C GLN A 13 19.34 0.99 0.66
N LEU A 14 19.66 -0.27 0.91
CA LEU A 14 18.85 -1.17 1.71
C LEU A 14 19.33 -1.14 3.16
N GLY A 15 18.42 -0.96 4.08
CA GLY A 15 18.69 -1.00 5.51
C GLY A 15 17.66 -1.79 6.30
N VAL A 16 18.00 -2.06 7.55
CA VAL A 16 17.10 -2.59 8.56
C VAL A 16 16.94 -1.60 9.70
N LEU A 17 15.70 -1.40 10.16
CA LEU A 17 15.40 -0.53 11.30
C LEU A 17 15.42 -1.37 12.59
N ILE A 18 16.31 -1.00 13.52
CA ILE A 18 16.44 -1.63 14.83
C ILE A 18 16.49 -0.53 15.89
N ASP A 19 15.58 -0.53 16.86
CA ASP A 19 15.54 0.40 18.00
C ASP A 19 15.70 1.89 17.61
N GLY A 20 15.06 2.29 16.50
CA GLY A 20 15.10 3.68 16.01
C GLY A 20 16.35 4.06 15.20
N PHE A 21 17.22 3.11 14.91
CA PHE A 21 18.40 3.29 14.07
C PHE A 21 18.32 2.43 12.81
N VAL A 22 18.77 2.98 11.71
CA VAL A 22 18.90 2.33 10.41
C VAL A 22 20.31 1.80 10.25
N TYR A 23 20.44 0.54 9.93
CA TYR A 23 21.70 -0.14 9.65
C TYR A 23 21.74 -0.59 8.19
N ASP A 24 22.80 -0.23 7.48
CA ASP A 24 23.02 -0.68 6.11
C ASP A 24 23.21 -2.20 6.06
N MET A 25 22.56 -2.86 5.16
CA MET A 25 22.70 -4.31 4.99
C MET A 25 24.15 -4.71 4.64
N GLU A 26 24.80 -3.98 3.74
CA GLU A 26 26.20 -4.24 3.34
C GLU A 26 27.19 -4.04 4.50
N VAL A 27 26.87 -3.16 5.46
CA VAL A 27 27.70 -2.95 6.66
C VAL A 27 27.49 -4.10 7.67
N LEU A 28 26.27 -4.61 7.75
CA LEU A 28 25.96 -5.72 8.65
C LEU A 28 26.58 -7.03 8.18
N HIS A 29 26.59 -7.26 6.86
CA HIS A 29 27.23 -8.45 6.26
C HIS A 29 27.64 -8.17 4.83
N PRO A 30 28.89 -8.46 4.42
CA PRO A 30 29.43 -8.09 3.10
C PRO A 30 28.77 -8.79 1.92
N GLU A 31 28.05 -9.88 2.14
CA GLU A 31 27.29 -10.59 1.09
C GLU A 31 25.85 -10.11 0.96
N LEU A 32 25.35 -9.28 1.90
CA LEU A 32 24.02 -8.70 1.79
C LEU A 32 24.02 -7.56 0.77
N PRO A 33 22.97 -7.47 -0.06
CA PRO A 33 22.90 -6.46 -1.11
C PRO A 33 22.51 -5.08 -0.59
N SER A 34 22.83 -4.04 -1.36
CA SER A 34 22.45 -2.66 -1.12
C SER A 34 21.07 -2.27 -1.66
N SER A 35 20.38 -3.15 -2.39
CA SER A 35 19.07 -2.85 -2.94
C SER A 35 18.01 -3.86 -2.54
N MET A 36 16.79 -3.39 -2.31
CA MET A 36 15.64 -4.22 -1.94
C MET A 36 15.30 -5.22 -3.06
N ASN A 37 15.36 -4.80 -4.32
CA ASN A 37 15.03 -5.68 -5.44
C ASN A 37 15.97 -6.90 -5.50
N LEU A 38 17.27 -6.69 -5.28
CA LEU A 38 18.23 -7.78 -5.27
C LEU A 38 18.01 -8.68 -4.03
N PHE A 39 17.70 -8.08 -2.88
CA PHE A 39 17.40 -8.81 -1.65
C PHE A 39 16.18 -9.74 -1.85
N LEU A 40 15.11 -9.24 -2.43
CA LEU A 40 13.90 -10.02 -2.68
C LEU A 40 14.11 -11.13 -3.71
N ASN A 41 14.91 -10.88 -4.76
CA ASN A 41 15.21 -11.89 -5.80
C ASN A 41 15.95 -13.11 -5.25
N TYR A 42 16.69 -12.96 -4.15
CA TYR A 42 17.40 -14.03 -3.46
C TYR A 42 16.95 -14.14 -2.01
N TRP A 43 15.64 -14.03 -1.79
CA TRP A 43 15.02 -13.99 -0.47
C TRP A 43 15.44 -15.15 0.44
N ASP A 44 15.43 -16.37 -0.07
CA ASP A 44 15.73 -17.56 0.71
C ASP A 44 17.20 -17.64 1.18
N ASP A 45 18.11 -16.97 0.46
CA ASP A 45 19.52 -16.88 0.82
C ASP A 45 19.78 -15.70 1.76
N PHE A 46 19.26 -14.52 1.43
CA PHE A 46 19.57 -13.30 2.16
C PHE A 46 18.76 -13.08 3.43
N PHE A 47 17.51 -13.52 3.49
CA PHE A 47 16.68 -13.32 4.67
C PHE A 47 17.23 -13.97 5.93
N PRO A 48 17.65 -15.27 5.94
CA PRO A 48 18.29 -15.89 7.10
C PRO A 48 19.57 -15.18 7.53
N MET A 49 20.38 -14.72 6.58
CA MET A 49 21.63 -14.00 6.82
C MET A 49 21.37 -12.64 7.47
N ALA A 50 20.39 -11.88 6.95
CA ALA A 50 19.98 -10.60 7.49
C ALA A 50 19.39 -10.73 8.90
N ARG A 51 18.58 -11.77 9.16
CA ARG A 51 18.07 -12.09 10.51
C ARG A 51 19.18 -12.38 11.51
N ALA A 52 20.19 -13.14 11.10
CA ALA A 52 21.34 -13.39 11.95
C ALA A 52 22.11 -12.09 12.28
N ALA A 53 22.29 -11.21 11.28
CA ALA A 53 22.95 -9.93 11.47
C ALA A 53 22.14 -8.98 12.36
N GLU A 54 20.81 -8.89 12.19
CA GLU A 54 19.91 -8.13 13.06
C GLU A 54 20.03 -8.56 14.51
N LYS A 55 20.01 -9.87 14.76
CA LYS A 55 20.15 -10.42 16.11
C LYS A 55 21.46 -10.01 16.77
N LEU A 56 22.57 -10.03 16.03
CA LEU A 56 23.87 -9.56 16.54
C LEU A 56 23.86 -8.09 16.94
N VAL A 57 23.13 -7.24 16.22
CA VAL A 57 22.96 -5.82 16.60
C VAL A 57 22.14 -5.72 17.89
N GLN A 58 21.02 -6.43 17.97
CA GLN A 58 20.13 -6.42 19.16
C GLN A 58 20.83 -6.93 20.42
N GLU A 59 21.75 -7.86 20.30
CA GLU A 59 22.57 -8.40 21.39
C GLU A 59 23.74 -7.48 21.78
N GLY A 60 23.84 -6.29 21.20
CA GLY A 60 24.92 -5.32 21.51
C GLY A 60 26.24 -5.63 20.83
N GLY A 61 26.21 -6.34 19.69
CA GLY A 61 27.38 -6.71 18.92
C GLY A 61 28.14 -5.54 18.31
N HIS A 62 29.20 -5.84 17.58
CA HIS A 62 30.19 -4.89 17.06
C HIS A 62 29.57 -3.77 16.14
N PHE A 63 28.43 -4.03 15.53
CA PHE A 63 27.77 -3.17 14.57
C PHE A 63 26.92 -2.03 15.17
N THR A 64 26.64 -2.04 16.48
CA THR A 64 25.80 -1.00 17.13
C THR A 64 26.28 0.44 16.92
N LYS A 65 27.57 0.63 16.59
CA LYS A 65 28.18 1.93 16.34
C LYS A 65 27.90 2.49 14.92
N HIS A 66 27.32 1.68 14.04
CA HIS A 66 27.14 2.03 12.63
C HIS A 66 25.68 2.44 12.30
N GLY A 67 24.78 2.40 13.28
CA GLY A 67 23.40 2.81 13.10
C GLY A 67 23.25 4.33 12.87
N THR A 68 22.48 4.71 11.88
CA THR A 68 22.04 6.09 11.63
C THR A 68 20.67 6.31 12.24
N PRO A 69 20.43 7.34 13.06
CA PRO A 69 19.10 7.64 13.58
C PRO A 69 18.06 7.76 12.46
N LEU A 70 16.91 7.12 12.60
CA LEU A 70 15.87 7.13 11.57
C LEU A 70 15.48 8.54 11.12
N ALA A 71 15.44 9.50 12.05
CA ALA A 71 15.11 10.90 11.75
C ALA A 71 16.14 11.61 10.83
N GLN A 72 17.31 11.02 10.60
CA GLN A 72 18.35 11.54 9.72
C GLN A 72 18.38 10.82 8.36
N VAL A 73 17.48 9.88 8.15
CA VAL A 73 17.41 9.05 6.94
C VAL A 73 16.31 9.55 6.02
N SER A 74 16.63 9.75 4.75
CA SER A 74 15.64 10.09 3.71
C SER A 74 15.03 8.79 3.15
N LEU A 75 13.86 8.43 3.66
CA LEU A 75 13.16 7.21 3.24
C LEU A 75 12.69 7.31 1.78
N LEU A 76 12.80 6.20 1.08
CA LEU A 76 12.14 5.92 -0.20
C LEU A 76 10.94 4.99 0.03
N ALA A 77 10.22 4.64 -1.02
CA ALA A 77 9.34 3.48 -0.97
C ALA A 77 10.16 2.24 -0.56
N PRO A 78 9.66 1.33 0.28
CA PRO A 78 10.40 0.12 0.64
C PRO A 78 10.82 -0.69 -0.58
N ILE A 79 9.94 -0.75 -1.59
CA ILE A 79 10.21 -1.32 -2.92
C ILE A 79 10.09 -0.19 -3.94
N PRO A 80 11.18 0.54 -4.25
CA PRO A 80 11.11 1.69 -5.15
C PRO A 80 10.73 1.33 -6.59
N TYR A 81 11.06 0.11 -7.00
CA TYR A 81 10.83 -0.39 -8.36
C TYR A 81 10.18 -1.79 -8.31
N PRO A 82 8.91 -1.90 -7.96
CA PRO A 82 8.22 -3.18 -7.96
C PRO A 82 8.13 -3.77 -9.37
N SER A 83 8.13 -5.10 -9.47
CA SER A 83 7.98 -5.81 -10.76
C SER A 83 6.59 -5.60 -11.35
N SER A 84 5.58 -5.48 -10.50
CA SER A 84 4.21 -5.06 -10.83
C SER A 84 3.52 -4.53 -9.56
N CYS A 85 2.41 -3.84 -9.76
CA CYS A 85 1.55 -3.45 -8.64
C CYS A 85 0.10 -3.77 -8.99
N ARG A 86 -0.55 -4.49 -8.10
CA ARG A 86 -1.98 -4.81 -8.15
C ARG A 86 -2.64 -4.26 -6.91
N ASP A 87 -3.88 -3.86 -7.04
CA ASP A 87 -4.70 -3.51 -5.91
C ASP A 87 -5.97 -4.33 -5.88
N GLY A 88 -6.30 -4.86 -4.70
CA GLY A 88 -7.41 -5.75 -4.45
C GLY A 88 -8.72 -5.02 -4.13
N TYR A 89 -9.70 -5.79 -3.66
CA TYR A 89 -11.00 -5.27 -3.23
C TYR A 89 -11.56 -6.17 -2.12
N ALA A 90 -10.78 -6.30 -1.02
CA ALA A 90 -10.98 -7.38 -0.05
C ALA A 90 -11.95 -7.05 1.09
N PHE A 91 -12.34 -5.80 1.29
CA PHE A 91 -13.20 -5.38 2.40
C PHE A 91 -14.65 -5.20 1.97
N ARG A 92 -15.50 -6.14 2.38
CA ARG A 92 -16.95 -6.08 2.11
C ARG A 92 -17.59 -4.80 2.61
N GLN A 93 -17.16 -4.30 3.77
CA GLN A 93 -17.70 -3.07 4.35
C GLN A 93 -17.56 -1.89 3.38
N HIS A 94 -16.36 -1.69 2.81
CA HIS A 94 -16.08 -0.65 1.83
C HIS A 94 -16.95 -0.83 0.58
N VAL A 95 -16.97 -2.04 0.01
CA VAL A 95 -17.76 -2.37 -1.19
C VAL A 95 -19.25 -2.10 -0.97
N ALA A 96 -19.78 -2.58 0.16
CA ALA A 96 -21.18 -2.38 0.53
C ALA A 96 -21.52 -0.90 0.72
N ALA A 97 -20.63 -0.12 1.35
CA ALA A 97 -20.81 1.31 1.53
C ALA A 97 -20.79 2.06 0.18
N ALA A 98 -19.85 1.74 -0.69
CA ALA A 98 -19.77 2.32 -2.05
C ALA A 98 -21.02 2.00 -2.89
N ARG A 99 -21.57 0.81 -2.76
CA ARG A 99 -22.82 0.38 -3.43
C ARG A 99 -24.03 1.11 -2.87
N ARG A 100 -24.19 1.11 -1.53
CA ARG A 100 -25.26 1.82 -0.84
C ARG A 100 -25.29 3.31 -1.17
N ASN A 101 -24.12 3.96 -1.19
CA ASN A 101 -23.98 5.38 -1.49
C ASN A 101 -24.43 5.72 -2.92
N ARG A 102 -24.32 4.76 -3.85
CA ARG A 102 -24.83 4.84 -5.22
C ARG A 102 -26.26 4.33 -5.37
N LYS A 103 -26.92 3.89 -4.31
CA LYS A 103 -28.28 3.32 -4.27
C LYS A 103 -28.44 2.10 -5.21
N VAL A 104 -27.43 1.23 -5.23
CA VAL A 104 -27.44 -0.02 -5.96
C VAL A 104 -27.16 -1.19 -5.02
N GLU A 105 -27.67 -2.38 -5.35
CA GLU A 105 -27.49 -3.59 -4.57
C GLU A 105 -26.04 -4.06 -4.53
N MET A 106 -25.70 -4.84 -3.52
CA MET A 106 -24.39 -5.52 -3.43
C MET A 106 -24.16 -6.45 -4.62
N ILE A 107 -22.91 -6.57 -5.05
CA ILE A 107 -22.52 -7.44 -6.16
C ILE A 107 -22.36 -8.88 -5.64
N PRO A 108 -23.16 -9.86 -6.09
CA PRO A 108 -23.02 -11.25 -5.63
C PRO A 108 -21.63 -11.82 -5.88
N GLN A 109 -21.00 -11.46 -7.00
CA GLN A 109 -19.67 -11.93 -7.38
C GLN A 109 -18.57 -11.55 -6.37
N PHE A 110 -18.81 -10.56 -5.50
CA PHE A 110 -17.89 -10.26 -4.41
C PHE A 110 -17.70 -11.47 -3.48
N ASP A 111 -18.74 -12.25 -3.25
CA ASP A 111 -18.71 -13.42 -2.37
C ASP A 111 -18.24 -14.70 -3.10
N GLU A 112 -17.98 -14.63 -4.40
CA GLU A 112 -17.60 -15.80 -5.21
C GLU A 112 -16.08 -15.88 -5.42
N TYR A 113 -15.40 -14.73 -5.61
CA TYR A 113 -13.96 -14.69 -5.87
C TYR A 113 -13.37 -13.30 -5.60
N PRO A 114 -12.09 -13.23 -5.21
CA PRO A 114 -11.39 -11.96 -5.09
C PRO A 114 -11.10 -11.34 -6.45
N ILE A 115 -11.04 -10.03 -6.52
CA ILE A 115 -10.71 -9.27 -7.72
C ILE A 115 -9.56 -8.30 -7.42
N PHE A 116 -8.82 -7.92 -8.44
CA PHE A 116 -7.81 -6.87 -8.39
C PHE A 116 -7.76 -6.13 -9.73
N TYR A 117 -7.15 -4.97 -9.74
CA TYR A 117 -6.75 -4.27 -10.95
C TYR A 117 -5.23 -4.01 -10.94
N PHE A 118 -4.64 -3.74 -12.10
CA PHE A 118 -3.26 -3.31 -12.20
C PHE A 118 -3.18 -1.79 -12.07
N THR A 119 -2.40 -1.31 -11.11
CA THR A 119 -2.03 0.09 -11.04
C THR A 119 -0.64 0.31 -11.63
N ASN A 120 -0.24 1.58 -11.77
CA ASN A 120 1.02 1.93 -12.41
C ASN A 120 2.20 1.74 -11.46
N HIS A 121 2.94 0.65 -11.61
CA HIS A 121 4.13 0.38 -10.80
C HIS A 121 5.31 1.36 -11.03
N HIS A 122 5.24 2.22 -12.05
CA HIS A 122 6.22 3.30 -12.25
C HIS A 122 5.88 4.59 -11.48
N SER A 123 4.71 4.67 -10.87
CA SER A 123 4.27 5.80 -10.04
C SER A 123 4.27 5.46 -8.54
N ILE A 124 5.09 4.49 -8.15
CA ILE A 124 5.29 4.14 -6.75
C ILE A 124 6.06 5.26 -6.06
N GLN A 125 5.60 5.65 -4.88
CA GLN A 125 6.20 6.67 -4.04
C GLN A 125 6.34 6.17 -2.60
N GLY A 126 7.27 6.74 -1.87
CA GLY A 126 7.45 6.53 -0.43
C GLY A 126 6.92 7.70 0.40
N PRO A 127 7.35 7.83 1.67
CA PRO A 127 7.07 8.99 2.50
C PRO A 127 7.52 10.29 1.83
N GLY A 128 6.79 11.40 2.06
CA GLY A 128 7.15 12.71 1.55
C GLY A 128 6.10 13.33 0.61
N PRO A 129 6.48 14.21 -0.33
CA PRO A 129 5.53 14.96 -1.15
C PRO A 129 4.90 14.11 -2.24
N ILE A 130 3.56 14.18 -2.37
CA ILE A 130 2.79 13.62 -3.49
C ILE A 130 2.45 14.75 -4.45
N ARG A 131 3.00 14.70 -5.66
CA ARG A 131 2.77 15.71 -6.70
C ARG A 131 1.52 15.41 -7.49
N CYS A 132 0.58 16.35 -7.50
CA CYS A 132 -0.72 16.20 -8.12
C CYS A 132 -0.95 17.27 -9.19
N MET A 133 -1.49 16.86 -10.34
CA MET A 133 -1.90 17.77 -11.41
C MET A 133 -3.15 18.55 -11.01
N PRO A 134 -3.41 19.73 -11.62
CA PRO A 134 -4.58 20.55 -11.29
C PRO A 134 -5.91 19.80 -11.35
N ASP A 135 -6.12 18.93 -12.34
CA ASP A 135 -7.36 18.17 -12.51
C ASP A 135 -7.63 17.17 -11.36
N HIS A 136 -6.58 16.70 -10.68
CA HIS A 136 -6.74 15.79 -9.55
C HIS A 136 -7.51 16.45 -8.41
N PHE A 137 -7.34 17.77 -8.20
CA PHE A 137 -7.94 18.51 -7.10
C PHE A 137 -9.43 18.77 -7.24
N GLU A 138 -10.06 18.40 -8.36
CA GLU A 138 -11.51 18.46 -8.41
C GLU A 138 -12.16 17.54 -7.37
N LYS A 139 -11.58 16.33 -7.16
CA LYS A 139 -11.95 15.38 -6.10
C LYS A 139 -10.75 14.47 -5.81
N LEU A 140 -9.71 15.00 -5.18
CA LEU A 140 -8.55 14.23 -4.77
C LEU A 140 -8.84 13.49 -3.46
N ASP A 141 -8.50 12.21 -3.42
CA ASP A 141 -8.81 11.31 -2.33
C ASP A 141 -7.62 10.44 -1.96
N PHE A 142 -7.63 9.90 -0.75
CA PHE A 142 -6.73 8.86 -0.26
C PHE A 142 -7.48 7.53 -0.18
N GLU A 143 -6.76 6.42 -0.12
CA GLU A 143 -7.29 5.10 0.23
C GLU A 143 -6.37 4.41 1.22
N LEU A 144 -6.90 4.17 2.44
CA LEU A 144 -6.18 3.50 3.52
C LEU A 144 -6.19 1.99 3.33
N GLU A 145 -5.01 1.42 3.09
CA GLU A 145 -4.80 0.03 2.75
C GLU A 145 -3.55 -0.54 3.41
N ALA A 146 -3.46 -1.88 3.42
CA ALA A 146 -2.23 -2.61 3.58
C ALA A 146 -1.83 -3.26 2.26
N ALA A 147 -0.55 -3.54 2.07
CA ALA A 147 -0.05 -4.27 0.91
C ALA A 147 0.95 -5.33 1.32
N ILE A 148 0.99 -6.43 0.56
CA ILE A 148 2.02 -7.45 0.63
C ILE A 148 3.03 -7.29 -0.49
N VAL A 149 4.21 -7.89 -0.27
CA VAL A 149 5.25 -8.04 -1.30
C VAL A 149 5.54 -9.52 -1.50
N ILE A 150 5.60 -9.94 -2.75
CA ILE A 150 6.02 -11.30 -3.11
C ILE A 150 7.53 -11.43 -2.90
N GLY A 151 7.93 -12.41 -2.11
CA GLY A 151 9.35 -12.75 -1.86
C GLY A 151 9.79 -14.02 -2.58
N ARG A 152 8.87 -14.93 -2.86
CA ARG A 152 9.16 -16.16 -3.61
C ARG A 152 8.34 -16.23 -4.89
N PRO A 153 8.97 -16.51 -6.03
CA PRO A 153 8.23 -16.61 -7.29
C PRO A 153 7.30 -17.82 -7.30
N GLY A 154 6.27 -17.76 -8.11
CA GLY A 154 5.35 -18.89 -8.28
C GLY A 154 4.32 -18.68 -9.37
N ARG A 155 3.73 -19.78 -9.82
CA ARG A 155 2.67 -19.82 -10.81
C ARG A 155 1.58 -20.79 -10.37
N ASN A 156 0.31 -20.43 -10.55
CA ASN A 156 -0.82 -21.25 -10.13
C ASN A 156 -0.73 -21.63 -8.63
N ILE A 157 -0.35 -20.67 -7.80
CA ILE A 157 -0.17 -20.84 -6.35
C ILE A 157 -1.56 -21.08 -5.73
N ARG A 158 -1.68 -22.14 -4.92
CA ARG A 158 -2.91 -22.39 -4.17
C ARG A 158 -2.97 -21.54 -2.91
N ALA A 159 -4.14 -21.08 -2.51
CA ALA A 159 -4.32 -20.27 -1.32
C ALA A 159 -3.70 -20.92 -0.06
N ALA A 160 -3.81 -22.24 0.08
CA ALA A 160 -3.22 -22.99 1.19
C ALA A 160 -1.67 -22.91 1.28
N GLU A 161 -1.00 -22.52 0.20
CA GLU A 161 0.46 -22.42 0.10
C GLU A 161 0.91 -20.96 -0.05
N ALA A 162 -0.01 -20.03 -0.33
CA ALA A 162 0.28 -18.70 -0.79
C ALA A 162 1.01 -17.82 0.24
N ASP A 163 0.75 -18.01 1.53
CA ASP A 163 1.43 -17.25 2.60
C ASP A 163 2.96 -17.44 2.58
N GLN A 164 3.46 -18.57 2.06
CA GLN A 164 4.90 -18.83 1.93
C GLN A 164 5.58 -17.95 0.86
N HIS A 165 4.80 -17.34 -0.02
CA HIS A 165 5.27 -16.44 -1.07
C HIS A 165 5.36 -14.98 -0.62
N ILE A 166 4.83 -14.64 0.57
CA ILE A 166 4.80 -13.28 1.09
C ILE A 166 6.09 -12.98 1.85
N ALA A 167 6.82 -11.93 1.44
CA ALA A 167 7.99 -11.42 2.15
C ALA A 167 7.60 -10.62 3.40
N GLY A 168 6.54 -9.84 3.32
CA GLY A 168 6.06 -9.01 4.42
C GLY A 168 4.92 -8.10 4.01
N LEU A 169 4.51 -7.25 4.97
CA LEU A 169 3.44 -6.27 4.84
C LEU A 169 3.99 -4.84 4.98
N MET A 170 3.28 -3.89 4.38
CA MET A 170 3.50 -2.45 4.50
C MET A 170 2.20 -1.69 4.36
N ILE A 171 2.20 -0.39 4.70
CA ILE A 171 1.07 0.50 4.46
C ILE A 171 1.02 0.85 2.97
N MET A 172 -0.18 0.96 2.41
CA MET A 172 -0.42 1.46 1.07
C MET A 172 -1.49 2.55 1.09
N ASN A 173 -1.27 3.59 0.28
CA ASN A 173 -2.24 4.62 -0.02
C ASN A 173 -2.44 4.66 -1.53
N ASP A 174 -3.60 4.18 -2.01
CA ASP A 174 -3.95 4.24 -3.42
C ASP A 174 -4.61 5.57 -3.74
N MET A 175 -3.77 6.56 -4.07
CA MET A 175 -4.23 7.93 -4.36
C MET A 175 -5.21 7.96 -5.53
N SER A 176 -6.31 8.68 -5.34
CA SER A 176 -7.44 8.63 -6.25
C SER A 176 -7.87 10.03 -6.70
N ALA A 177 -7.86 10.28 -8.00
CA ALA A 177 -8.47 11.46 -8.62
C ALA A 177 -9.89 11.08 -9.09
N ARG A 178 -10.88 11.26 -8.21
CA ARG A 178 -12.22 10.68 -8.37
C ARG A 178 -12.97 11.18 -9.60
N THR A 179 -12.79 12.43 -9.99
CA THR A 179 -13.42 12.96 -11.22
C THR A 179 -12.93 12.19 -12.44
N LEU A 180 -11.61 12.01 -12.59
CA LEU A 180 -11.03 11.22 -13.69
C LEU A 180 -11.48 9.77 -13.62
N GLN A 181 -11.40 9.15 -12.44
CA GLN A 181 -11.80 7.76 -12.23
C GLN A 181 -13.26 7.51 -12.64
N MET A 182 -14.19 8.36 -12.22
CA MET A 182 -15.61 8.19 -12.52
C MET A 182 -15.91 8.31 -14.02
N GLU A 183 -15.23 9.18 -14.75
CA GLU A 183 -15.36 9.29 -16.21
C GLU A 183 -14.81 8.06 -16.93
N GLU A 184 -13.65 7.58 -16.51
CA GLU A 184 -13.00 6.38 -17.08
C GLU A 184 -13.83 5.12 -16.88
N MET A 185 -14.46 4.97 -15.70
CA MET A 185 -15.33 3.84 -15.39
C MET A 185 -16.55 3.74 -16.30
N LEU A 186 -17.00 4.83 -16.95
CA LEU A 186 -18.08 4.78 -17.95
C LEU A 186 -17.70 3.98 -19.21
N LEU A 187 -16.40 3.87 -19.49
CA LEU A 187 -15.89 3.10 -20.63
C LEU A 187 -15.74 1.59 -20.32
N ASN A 188 -16.01 1.17 -19.08
CA ASN A 188 -15.97 -0.23 -18.64
C ASN A 188 -14.60 -0.93 -18.83
N LEU A 189 -13.50 -0.18 -18.86
CA LEU A 189 -12.15 -0.73 -18.99
C LEU A 189 -11.41 -0.78 -17.63
N GLY A 190 -11.92 -0.08 -16.65
CA GLY A 190 -11.31 0.09 -15.34
C GLY A 190 -10.68 1.47 -15.16
N PRO A 191 -10.15 1.78 -13.97
CA PRO A 191 -9.48 3.04 -13.70
C PRO A 191 -8.14 3.13 -14.46
N ALA A 192 -7.79 4.32 -14.92
CA ALA A 192 -6.51 4.63 -15.54
C ALA A 192 -5.93 5.91 -14.90
N LYS A 193 -6.11 7.09 -15.52
CA LYS A 193 -5.57 8.36 -15.01
C LYS A 193 -6.11 8.78 -13.65
N GLY A 194 -7.26 8.23 -13.25
CA GLY A 194 -7.81 8.42 -11.92
C GLY A 194 -7.01 7.74 -10.80
N LYS A 195 -6.11 6.81 -11.14
CA LYS A 195 -5.36 5.99 -10.17
C LYS A 195 -3.85 5.91 -10.45
N ASP A 196 -3.41 6.03 -11.68
CA ASP A 196 -2.05 5.70 -12.11
C ASP A 196 -0.99 6.75 -11.79
N PHE A 197 -1.38 7.88 -11.17
CA PHE A 197 -0.47 8.98 -10.91
C PHE A 197 0.33 8.83 -9.61
N SER A 198 -0.16 8.07 -8.64
CA SER A 198 0.52 7.84 -7.37
C SER A 198 -0.07 6.66 -6.60
N THR A 199 0.76 5.66 -6.32
CA THR A 199 0.53 4.65 -5.29
C THR A 199 1.65 4.80 -4.26
N VAL A 200 1.29 5.12 -3.01
CA VAL A 200 2.29 5.36 -1.96
C VAL A 200 2.38 4.14 -1.08
N ILE A 201 3.60 3.65 -0.85
CA ILE A 201 3.86 2.50 0.01
C ILE A 201 4.93 2.82 1.05
N GLY A 202 4.82 2.25 2.23
CA GLY A 202 5.84 2.45 3.26
C GLY A 202 5.34 2.35 4.69
N PRO A 203 6.08 2.91 5.65
CA PRO A 203 7.41 3.49 5.50
C PRO A 203 8.53 2.43 5.34
N TRP A 204 8.26 1.16 5.65
CA TRP A 204 9.14 0.00 5.55
C TRP A 204 8.34 -1.26 5.29
N LEU A 205 9.01 -2.32 4.86
CA LEU A 205 8.48 -3.67 4.75
C LEU A 205 8.68 -4.39 6.08
N VAL A 206 7.60 -4.86 6.70
CA VAL A 206 7.62 -5.65 7.93
C VAL A 206 7.48 -7.12 7.58
N THR A 207 8.48 -7.92 7.90
CA THR A 207 8.48 -9.36 7.60
C THR A 207 7.48 -10.13 8.45
N LEU A 208 6.97 -11.26 7.95
CA LEU A 208 5.83 -11.97 8.56
C LEU A 208 6.11 -12.46 9.99
N ASP A 209 7.37 -12.77 10.33
CA ASP A 209 7.75 -13.17 11.68
C ASP A 209 7.54 -12.09 12.76
N GLU A 210 7.64 -10.81 12.37
CA GLU A 210 7.28 -9.68 13.25
C GLU A 210 5.76 -9.56 13.49
N LEU A 211 4.98 -10.14 12.60
CA LEU A 211 3.52 -10.05 12.60
C LEU A 211 2.85 -11.28 13.26
N GLU A 212 3.60 -12.33 13.60
CA GLU A 212 3.07 -13.51 14.28
C GLU A 212 2.23 -13.19 15.54
N PRO A 213 2.60 -12.22 16.39
CA PRO A 213 1.80 -11.89 17.58
C PRO A 213 0.40 -11.32 17.27
N PHE A 214 0.20 -10.84 16.06
CA PHE A 214 -1.05 -10.22 15.58
C PHE A 214 -1.86 -11.14 14.68
N GLU A 215 -1.34 -12.34 14.38
CA GLU A 215 -2.00 -13.28 13.48
C GLU A 215 -3.32 -13.77 14.07
N ILE A 216 -4.36 -13.76 13.26
CA ILE A 216 -5.69 -14.30 13.57
C ILE A 216 -6.12 -15.26 12.46
N ALA A 217 -7.10 -16.10 12.76
CA ALA A 217 -7.69 -16.96 11.75
C ALA A 217 -8.43 -16.12 10.69
N ALA A 218 -8.38 -16.57 9.43
CA ALA A 218 -9.25 -16.07 8.38
C ALA A 218 -10.73 -16.28 8.75
N LYS A 219 -11.62 -15.50 8.14
CA LYS A 219 -13.06 -15.67 8.32
C LYS A 219 -13.49 -17.08 7.88
N PRO A 220 -14.60 -17.62 8.44
CA PRO A 220 -15.11 -18.93 8.04
C PRO A 220 -15.32 -19.03 6.52
N GLY A 221 -14.76 -20.09 5.92
CA GLY A 221 -14.81 -20.32 4.48
C GLY A 221 -13.64 -19.73 3.69
N HIS A 222 -12.76 -18.95 4.34
CA HIS A 222 -11.58 -18.36 3.73
C HIS A 222 -10.28 -19.08 4.16
N THR A 223 -9.24 -18.96 3.36
CA THR A 223 -7.95 -19.64 3.54
C THR A 223 -6.80 -18.62 3.56
N GLY A 224 -5.81 -18.85 4.43
CA GLY A 224 -4.60 -18.03 4.57
C GLY A 224 -4.56 -17.25 5.88
N LYS A 225 -3.46 -16.55 6.08
CA LYS A 225 -3.23 -15.71 7.26
C LYS A 225 -4.05 -14.42 7.19
N ASN A 226 -4.42 -13.94 8.35
CA ASN A 226 -4.98 -12.62 8.56
C ASN A 226 -4.41 -12.03 9.86
N TRP A 227 -4.50 -10.71 10.04
CA TRP A 227 -3.86 -10.03 11.17
C TRP A 227 -4.79 -9.01 11.80
N ASN A 228 -4.85 -9.00 13.12
CA ASN A 228 -5.56 -7.99 13.91
C ASN A 228 -4.67 -6.74 14.05
N LEU A 229 -4.67 -5.88 13.04
CA LEU A 229 -3.92 -4.63 13.01
C LEU A 229 -4.87 -3.46 12.84
N GLU A 230 -4.91 -2.54 13.80
CA GLU A 230 -5.69 -1.32 13.68
C GLU A 230 -5.10 -0.42 12.60
N MET A 231 -5.96 0.12 11.74
CA MET A 231 -5.64 1.00 10.61
C MET A 231 -6.26 2.37 10.85
N ARG A 232 -5.47 3.43 10.79
CA ARG A 232 -5.91 4.82 11.01
C ARG A 232 -5.38 5.73 9.91
N CYS A 233 -6.21 6.69 9.49
CA CYS A 233 -5.77 7.79 8.64
C CYS A 233 -6.18 9.13 9.26
N SER A 234 -5.23 10.06 9.30
CA SER A 234 -5.44 11.44 9.69
C SER A 234 -5.13 12.39 8.53
N VAL A 235 -5.95 13.41 8.36
CA VAL A 235 -5.69 14.52 7.43
C VAL A 235 -5.50 15.80 8.25
N ASN A 236 -4.39 16.48 8.08
CA ASN A 236 -4.01 17.66 8.86
C ASN A 236 -4.07 17.43 10.38
N GLY A 237 -3.66 16.25 10.82
CA GLY A 237 -3.68 15.84 12.24
C GLY A 237 -5.07 15.47 12.78
N GLN A 238 -6.12 15.56 11.98
CA GLN A 238 -7.47 15.14 12.37
C GLN A 238 -7.72 13.71 11.90
N LEU A 239 -8.10 12.81 12.83
CA LEU A 239 -8.48 11.43 12.50
C LEU A 239 -9.74 11.44 11.63
N VAL A 240 -9.66 10.86 10.43
CA VAL A 240 -10.76 10.79 9.45
C VAL A 240 -11.21 9.37 9.15
N SER A 241 -10.34 8.39 9.35
CA SER A 241 -10.65 6.97 9.09
C SER A 241 -10.03 6.07 10.15
N GLN A 242 -10.77 5.04 10.53
CA GLN A 242 -10.32 3.97 11.42
C GLN A 242 -10.98 2.66 11.01
N GLY A 243 -10.17 1.61 10.91
CA GLY A 243 -10.59 0.25 10.58
C GLY A 243 -9.61 -0.78 11.11
N ASN A 244 -9.74 -2.01 10.66
CA ASN A 244 -8.86 -3.10 11.08
C ASN A 244 -8.55 -4.01 9.88
N LEU A 245 -7.28 -4.41 9.72
CA LEU A 245 -6.87 -5.33 8.66
C LEU A 245 -7.58 -6.68 8.78
N GLY A 246 -7.85 -7.12 10.01
CA GLY A 246 -8.60 -8.34 10.30
C GLY A 246 -10.02 -8.37 9.73
N ASP A 247 -10.57 -7.24 9.31
CA ASP A 247 -11.88 -7.14 8.67
C ASP A 247 -11.90 -7.57 7.20
N MET A 248 -10.73 -7.88 6.61
CA MET A 248 -10.66 -8.45 5.26
C MET A 248 -11.59 -9.68 5.14
N ASP A 249 -12.36 -9.72 4.07
CA ASP A 249 -13.16 -10.89 3.70
C ASP A 249 -12.32 -11.83 2.83
N TRP A 250 -11.63 -11.31 1.84
CA TRP A 250 -10.66 -12.07 1.04
C TRP A 250 -9.26 -11.91 1.64
N THR A 251 -8.59 -13.03 1.92
CA THR A 251 -7.20 -13.01 2.42
C THR A 251 -6.22 -12.69 1.31
N PHE A 252 -5.02 -12.23 1.67
CA PHE A 252 -3.94 -12.09 0.69
C PHE A 252 -3.60 -13.41 -0.01
N ALA A 253 -3.71 -14.54 0.69
CA ALA A 253 -3.49 -15.86 0.12
C ALA A 253 -4.47 -16.16 -1.03
N GLU A 254 -5.73 -15.83 -0.88
CA GLU A 254 -6.76 -16.01 -1.92
C GLU A 254 -6.56 -15.03 -3.08
N ILE A 255 -6.12 -13.80 -2.79
CA ILE A 255 -5.77 -12.83 -3.84
C ILE A 255 -4.54 -13.33 -4.64
N ILE A 256 -3.52 -13.90 -3.97
CA ILE A 256 -2.36 -14.52 -4.63
C ILE A 256 -2.79 -15.69 -5.51
N GLU A 257 -3.67 -16.57 -5.03
CA GLU A 257 -4.18 -17.67 -5.84
C GLU A 257 -4.82 -17.15 -7.12
N ARG A 258 -5.67 -16.15 -7.01
CA ARG A 258 -6.30 -15.48 -8.16
C ARG A 258 -5.29 -14.82 -9.09
N ALA A 259 -4.35 -14.08 -8.52
CA ALA A 259 -3.34 -13.31 -9.27
C ALA A 259 -2.34 -14.19 -10.01
N SER A 260 -2.02 -15.38 -9.46
CA SER A 260 -1.04 -16.29 -10.06
C SER A 260 -1.66 -17.28 -11.05
N TYR A 261 -2.99 -17.28 -11.21
CA TYR A 261 -3.66 -18.20 -12.14
C TYR A 261 -3.22 -17.94 -13.58
N GLY A 262 -2.50 -18.88 -14.16
CA GLY A 262 -2.01 -18.83 -15.54
C GLY A 262 -0.82 -17.89 -15.80
N VAL A 263 -0.31 -17.19 -14.77
CA VAL A 263 0.82 -16.27 -14.88
C VAL A 263 1.81 -16.46 -13.73
N ASP A 264 3.04 -16.01 -13.93
CA ASP A 264 4.04 -16.01 -12.88
C ASP A 264 3.93 -14.73 -12.03
N LEU A 265 4.06 -14.90 -10.71
CA LEU A 265 4.37 -13.81 -9.78
C LEU A 265 5.87 -13.82 -9.50
N TYR A 266 6.46 -12.64 -9.38
CA TYR A 266 7.88 -12.45 -9.17
C TYR A 266 8.17 -11.76 -7.84
N PRO A 267 9.36 -11.99 -7.26
CA PRO A 267 9.82 -11.21 -6.13
C PRO A 267 9.76 -9.72 -6.44
N GLY A 268 9.20 -8.94 -5.49
CA GLY A 268 8.98 -7.52 -5.69
C GLY A 268 7.63 -7.15 -6.32
N ASP A 269 6.77 -8.11 -6.69
CA ASP A 269 5.37 -7.83 -7.00
C ASP A 269 4.66 -7.33 -5.73
N VAL A 270 3.95 -6.21 -5.85
CA VAL A 270 3.16 -5.59 -4.76
C VAL A 270 1.68 -5.89 -4.99
N ILE A 271 0.97 -6.26 -3.93
CA ILE A 271 -0.48 -6.50 -3.98
C ILE A 271 -1.14 -5.78 -2.80
N GLY A 272 -1.96 -4.77 -3.09
CA GLY A 272 -2.80 -4.07 -2.13
C GLY A 272 -4.02 -4.87 -1.70
N SER A 273 -4.50 -4.58 -0.49
CA SER A 273 -5.69 -5.20 0.09
C SER A 273 -6.99 -4.68 -0.51
N GLY A 274 -6.94 -3.53 -1.13
CA GLY A 274 -8.11 -2.68 -1.30
C GLY A 274 -8.42 -1.88 -0.04
N THR A 275 -9.21 -0.85 -0.21
CA THR A 275 -9.53 0.13 0.83
C THR A 275 -10.29 -0.50 2.01
N VAL A 276 -9.83 -0.28 3.23
CA VAL A 276 -10.57 -0.67 4.44
C VAL A 276 -11.89 0.11 4.55
N GLY A 277 -12.88 -0.43 5.24
CA GLY A 277 -14.14 0.28 5.51
C GLY A 277 -13.88 1.65 6.15
N THR A 278 -14.50 2.70 5.65
CA THR A 278 -14.26 4.13 5.97
C THR A 278 -12.93 4.69 5.45
N GLY A 279 -12.16 3.92 4.69
CA GLY A 279 -10.77 4.20 4.33
C GLY A 279 -10.57 5.30 3.27
N CYS A 280 -11.62 6.01 2.83
CA CYS A 280 -11.49 7.10 1.86
C CYS A 280 -12.58 8.16 2.01
N PHE A 281 -12.32 9.38 1.53
CA PHE A 281 -13.32 10.45 1.54
C PHE A 281 -14.52 10.14 0.66
N LEU A 282 -14.37 9.43 -0.46
CA LEU A 282 -15.51 9.06 -1.31
C LEU A 282 -16.57 8.28 -0.53
N GLU A 283 -16.14 7.32 0.30
CA GLU A 283 -17.05 6.55 1.16
C GLU A 283 -17.66 7.42 2.25
N LEU A 284 -16.83 8.20 2.95
CA LEU A 284 -17.26 9.08 4.04
C LEU A 284 -18.24 10.15 3.56
N ASN A 285 -17.95 10.79 2.43
CA ASN A 285 -18.81 11.80 1.81
C ASN A 285 -20.17 11.22 1.41
N GLY A 286 -20.16 10.04 0.78
CA GLY A 286 -21.42 9.38 0.41
C GLY A 286 -22.25 8.98 1.60
N THR A 287 -21.62 8.45 2.64
CA THR A 287 -22.28 8.08 3.89
C THR A 287 -22.81 9.32 4.64
N GLY A 288 -21.99 10.39 4.72
CA GLY A 288 -22.39 11.66 5.34
C GLY A 288 -23.61 12.27 4.68
N LYS A 289 -23.66 12.31 3.34
CA LYS A 289 -24.82 12.82 2.58
C LYS A 289 -26.09 11.99 2.77
N LEU A 290 -25.97 10.69 3.01
CA LEU A 290 -27.15 9.88 3.32
C LEU A 290 -27.71 10.16 4.72
N GLN A 291 -26.84 10.54 5.66
CA GLN A 291 -27.22 10.83 7.05
C GLN A 291 -27.69 12.28 7.22
N ASP A 292 -27.03 13.22 6.54
CA ASP A 292 -27.34 14.66 6.60
C ASP A 292 -27.30 15.29 5.20
N PRO A 293 -28.45 15.75 4.67
CA PRO A 293 -28.49 16.45 3.38
C PRO A 293 -27.64 17.74 3.31
N ALA A 294 -27.29 18.33 4.47
CA ALA A 294 -26.43 19.52 4.56
C ALA A 294 -24.93 19.18 4.64
N TYR A 295 -24.56 17.89 4.67
CA TYR A 295 -23.18 17.43 4.75
C TYR A 295 -22.32 18.04 3.64
N GLN A 296 -21.17 18.61 4.03
CA GLN A 296 -20.20 19.18 3.11
C GLN A 296 -19.14 18.13 2.76
N GLU A 297 -19.00 17.83 1.47
CA GLU A 297 -17.95 16.92 0.99
C GLU A 297 -16.56 17.44 1.35
N GLN A 298 -15.69 16.52 1.73
CA GLN A 298 -14.27 16.77 1.98
C GLN A 298 -13.44 16.08 0.91
N TRP A 299 -12.44 16.78 0.41
CA TRP A 299 -11.48 16.30 -0.57
C TRP A 299 -10.12 16.88 -0.25
N LEU A 300 -9.05 16.14 -0.53
CA LEU A 300 -7.69 16.62 -0.30
C LEU A 300 -7.40 17.87 -1.13
N GLN A 301 -6.68 18.80 -0.50
CA GLN A 301 -6.31 20.09 -1.08
C GLN A 301 -4.79 20.24 -1.13
N PRO A 302 -4.25 21.17 -1.97
CA PRO A 302 -2.83 21.50 -1.91
C PRO A 302 -2.39 21.94 -0.52
N GLY A 303 -1.29 21.35 -0.02
CA GLY A 303 -0.76 21.61 1.31
C GLY A 303 -1.27 20.68 2.40
N ASP A 304 -2.30 19.87 2.15
CA ASP A 304 -2.77 18.90 3.13
C ASP A 304 -1.69 17.86 3.45
N SER A 305 -1.65 17.45 4.72
CA SER A 305 -0.88 16.30 5.19
C SER A 305 -1.80 15.09 5.35
N VAL A 306 -1.36 13.95 4.84
CA VAL A 306 -2.03 12.65 5.03
C VAL A 306 -1.09 11.76 5.83
N GLU A 307 -1.56 11.24 6.95
CA GLU A 307 -0.83 10.34 7.82
C GLU A 307 -1.62 9.04 8.01
N MET A 308 -1.04 7.93 7.59
CA MET A 308 -1.60 6.60 7.74
C MET A 308 -0.77 5.80 8.72
N THR A 309 -1.42 5.25 9.74
CA THR A 309 -0.77 4.38 10.73
C THR A 309 -1.47 3.03 10.73
N ILE A 310 -0.69 1.96 10.64
CA ILE A 310 -1.16 0.59 10.86
C ILE A 310 -0.29 -0.02 11.97
N ASP A 311 -0.92 -0.62 12.96
CA ASP A 311 -0.23 -1.26 14.05
C ASP A 311 0.85 -2.21 13.54
N ALA A 312 2.01 -2.23 14.20
CA ALA A 312 3.22 -2.96 13.82
C ALA A 312 3.86 -2.54 12.48
N LEU A 313 3.11 -1.97 11.51
CA LEU A 313 3.66 -1.54 10.23
C LEU A 313 4.28 -0.13 10.27
N GLY A 314 3.90 0.70 11.24
CA GLY A 314 4.44 2.05 11.42
C GLY A 314 3.52 3.15 10.92
N THR A 315 4.10 4.28 10.50
CA THR A 315 3.36 5.46 10.04
C THR A 315 3.92 5.97 8.72
N LEU A 316 3.07 6.09 7.72
CA LEU A 316 3.36 6.65 6.40
C LEU A 316 2.80 8.07 6.34
N SER A 317 3.69 9.06 6.17
CA SER A 317 3.31 10.48 6.15
C SER A 317 3.64 11.12 4.81
N ASN A 318 2.66 11.82 4.24
CA ASN A 318 2.76 12.47 2.95
C ASN A 318 2.20 13.88 3.00
N GLN A 319 2.70 14.76 2.13
CA GLN A 319 2.18 16.10 1.90
C GLN A 319 1.69 16.24 0.45
N ILE A 320 0.50 16.77 0.27
CA ILE A 320 -0.10 16.99 -1.05
C ILE A 320 0.47 18.27 -1.67
N VAL A 321 1.11 18.12 -2.84
CA VAL A 321 1.74 19.22 -3.56
C VAL A 321 1.10 19.37 -4.94
N LYS A 322 0.66 20.58 -5.27
CA LYS A 322 0.11 20.90 -6.59
C LYS A 322 1.24 21.21 -7.57
N GLU A 323 1.22 20.59 -8.76
CA GLU A 323 2.08 20.96 -9.87
C GLU A 323 1.74 22.37 -10.39
N GLU A 324 2.78 23.18 -10.61
CA GLU A 324 2.62 24.52 -11.16
C GLU A 324 2.49 24.46 -12.69
N THR A 325 1.31 24.12 -13.16
CA THR A 325 0.97 24.03 -14.58
C THR A 325 -0.50 24.40 -14.79
N ASP A 326 -0.84 24.86 -15.98
CA ASP A 326 -2.21 25.09 -16.44
C ASP A 326 -2.73 23.95 -17.34
N TRP A 327 -1.89 22.92 -17.57
CA TRP A 327 -2.28 21.80 -18.40
C TRP A 327 -3.35 20.95 -17.71
N SER A 328 -4.43 20.67 -18.45
CA SER A 328 -5.59 19.91 -17.98
C SER A 328 -6.01 18.91 -19.07
N ILE A 329 -6.07 17.62 -18.73
CA ILE A 329 -6.59 16.60 -19.65
C ILE A 329 -8.11 16.65 -19.74
N LEU A 330 -8.81 17.15 -18.72
CA LEU A 330 -10.26 17.36 -18.76
C LEU A 330 -10.63 18.39 -19.83
N ARG A 331 -9.78 19.41 -20.06
CA ARG A 331 -9.96 20.41 -21.12
C ARG A 331 -9.61 19.89 -22.52
N GLN A 332 -8.92 18.75 -22.62
CA GLN A 332 -8.53 18.16 -23.92
C GLN A 332 -9.62 17.27 -24.54
N LYS A 333 -10.79 17.19 -23.93
CA LYS A 333 -11.91 16.40 -24.45
C LYS A 333 -12.35 16.94 -25.80
N LYS A 334 -12.44 16.03 -26.80
CA LYS A 334 -12.95 16.35 -28.13
C LYS A 334 -14.48 16.36 -28.15
N ASN A 335 -15.05 17.06 -29.12
CA ASN A 335 -16.50 17.06 -29.38
C ASN A 335 -17.38 17.57 -28.21
N GLN A 336 -16.82 18.33 -27.29
CA GLN A 336 -17.66 19.05 -26.33
C GLN A 336 -18.36 20.22 -27.05
N PRO A 337 -19.65 20.46 -26.83
CA PRO A 337 -20.29 21.68 -27.31
C PRO A 337 -19.55 22.87 -26.68
N ARG A 338 -19.16 23.82 -27.50
CA ARG A 338 -18.50 25.06 -27.10
C ARG A 338 -19.49 25.96 -26.37
#